data_1059cfed251625db71a0d6625b30f27d
#
_entry.id   1059cfed251625db71a0d6625b30f27d
#
_cell.length_a   1.000
_cell.length_b   1.000
_cell.length_c   1.000
_cell.angle_alpha   90.00
_cell.angle_beta   90.00
_cell.angle_gamma   90.00
#
_symmetry.space_group_name_H-M   'P 1'
#
loop_
_entity.id
_entity.type
_entity.pdbx_description
1 polymer ?
#
loop_
_entity_poly.entity_id
_entity_poly.type
_entity_poly.pdbx_seq_one_letter_code
_entity_poly.pdbx_strand_id
1 'polypeptide(L)'
;MSPGPARSDRNTYRSRTRRLLERHLAAMLVAALVSMSALLVSYREVQISAGEMRTRGAPAVQGVAATQLALLRAHKEARASVDSGIADVVGAGARYENQLAAADQGLSRLSDVQIDGDRGRGVLETVNGVLTSYSSSITPGAVKYVTDPLMQREKFAEAETLLTREGTGVVPRLDVLQGHQMARVDTLSTMSPVQWSGWVVAELGLLAMVLITLSALWVLRTRCGHSLDLCLLVSLLAVVFLATGPLIATSETQDRLGAARDGLVRIEQQAGHHADLAGSQQAVTDTGTRVRAGLAARGWQSGMYYGALTAAALIVLLPAVGIGWHLNADYWRTG
;
A
#
# COMPACT_ATOMS: atom_id res chain seq x y z
N MET A 1 11.08 80.28 -13.25
CA MET A 1 11.56 78.89 -13.42
C MET A 1 10.98 78.08 -12.29
N SER A 2 9.90 77.31 -12.56
CA SER A 2 9.29 76.39 -11.56
C SER A 2 9.96 75.02 -11.62
N PRO A 3 10.38 74.47 -10.49
CA PRO A 3 10.92 73.12 -10.48
C PRO A 3 9.76 72.14 -10.53
N GLY A 4 9.81 71.19 -11.49
CA GLY A 4 8.74 70.23 -11.78
C GLY A 4 8.56 69.15 -10.70
N PRO A 5 7.32 68.69 -10.49
CA PRO A 5 6.95 67.72 -9.47
C PRO A 5 7.22 66.27 -9.88
N ALA A 6 8.13 65.96 -10.81
CA ALA A 6 8.25 64.65 -11.44
C ALA A 6 9.15 63.60 -10.72
N ARG A 7 9.89 63.98 -9.68
CA ARG A 7 10.85 63.07 -9.02
C ARG A 7 10.27 62.32 -7.81
N SER A 8 9.33 62.92 -7.10
CA SER A 8 8.70 62.34 -5.90
C SER A 8 7.76 61.17 -6.24
N ASP A 9 7.01 61.29 -7.34
CA ASP A 9 6.03 60.23 -7.73
C ASP A 9 6.67 58.95 -8.25
N ARG A 10 7.83 59.06 -8.92
CA ARG A 10 8.57 57.87 -9.39
C ARG A 10 9.14 57.03 -8.23
N ASN A 11 9.60 57.66 -7.16
CA ASN A 11 10.16 56.94 -6.00
C ASN A 11 9.08 56.22 -5.17
N THR A 12 7.91 56.83 -5.04
CA THR A 12 6.77 56.20 -4.35
C THR A 12 6.18 55.04 -5.16
N TYR A 13 6.15 55.13 -6.47
CA TYR A 13 5.69 54.08 -7.36
C TYR A 13 6.65 52.88 -7.37
N ARG A 14 7.96 53.12 -7.41
CA ARG A 14 9.02 52.08 -7.32
C ARG A 14 8.96 51.31 -5.99
N SER A 15 8.75 52.00 -4.89
CA SER A 15 8.67 51.37 -3.56
C SER A 15 7.42 50.48 -3.39
N ARG A 16 6.29 50.85 -4.00
CA ARG A 16 5.05 50.06 -3.97
C ARG A 16 5.18 48.76 -4.79
N THR A 17 5.76 48.82 -5.98
CA THR A 17 5.94 47.66 -6.86
C THR A 17 6.95 46.65 -6.25
N ARG A 18 8.02 47.15 -5.64
CA ARG A 18 9.00 46.33 -4.91
C ARG A 18 8.35 45.56 -3.76
N ARG A 19 7.59 46.23 -2.88
CA ARG A 19 6.88 45.57 -1.77
C ARG A 19 5.86 44.56 -2.25
N LEU A 20 5.23 44.76 -3.38
CA LEU A 20 4.27 43.85 -3.97
C LEU A 20 4.97 42.59 -4.48
N LEU A 21 6.11 42.71 -5.18
CA LEU A 21 6.94 41.59 -5.63
C LEU A 21 7.52 40.78 -4.45
N GLU A 22 8.01 41.46 -3.42
CA GLU A 22 8.51 40.82 -2.19
C GLU A 22 7.38 40.01 -1.48
N ARG A 23 6.16 40.55 -1.43
CA ARG A 23 5.00 39.81 -0.88
C ARG A 23 4.60 38.61 -1.72
N HIS A 24 4.62 38.73 -3.07
CA HIS A 24 4.35 37.60 -3.96
C HIS A 24 5.41 36.51 -3.80
N LEU A 25 6.68 36.85 -3.70
CA LEU A 25 7.76 35.91 -3.47
C LEU A 25 7.59 35.22 -2.12
N ALA A 26 7.35 35.96 -1.04
CA ALA A 26 7.14 35.39 0.28
C ALA A 26 5.91 34.47 0.31
N ALA A 27 4.78 34.90 -0.28
CA ALA A 27 3.57 34.07 -0.37
C ALA A 27 3.81 32.78 -1.16
N MET A 28 4.57 32.85 -2.27
CA MET A 28 4.91 31.71 -3.10
C MET A 28 5.80 30.71 -2.37
N LEU A 29 6.81 31.20 -1.62
CA LEU A 29 7.69 30.35 -0.82
C LEU A 29 6.91 29.64 0.30
N VAL A 30 6.02 30.34 1.00
CA VAL A 30 5.18 29.74 2.04
C VAL A 30 4.22 28.72 1.43
N ALA A 31 3.54 29.05 0.36
CA ALA A 31 2.64 28.13 -0.34
C ALA A 31 3.39 26.89 -0.84
N ALA A 32 4.58 27.06 -1.42
CA ALA A 32 5.43 25.95 -1.86
C ALA A 32 5.82 25.03 -0.70
N LEU A 33 6.25 25.59 0.43
CA LEU A 33 6.67 24.81 1.60
C LEU A 33 5.51 24.00 2.18
N VAL A 34 4.34 24.63 2.32
CA VAL A 34 3.14 23.96 2.87
C VAL A 34 2.65 22.86 1.92
N SER A 35 2.48 23.19 0.62
CA SER A 35 2.00 22.23 -0.37
C SER A 35 2.94 21.05 -0.53
N MET A 36 4.24 21.31 -0.57
CA MET A 36 5.25 20.29 -0.75
C MET A 36 5.33 19.36 0.46
N SER A 37 5.29 19.92 1.67
CA SER A 37 5.27 19.11 2.89
C SER A 37 4.03 18.21 2.95
N ALA A 38 2.85 18.75 2.67
CA ALA A 38 1.60 18.02 2.63
C ALA A 38 1.62 16.91 1.55
N LEU A 39 2.08 17.22 0.34
CA LEU A 39 2.20 16.28 -0.77
C LEU A 39 3.16 15.12 -0.44
N LEU A 40 4.35 15.43 0.07
CA LEU A 40 5.36 14.42 0.41
C LEU A 40 4.88 13.48 1.51
N VAL A 41 4.23 14.01 2.55
CA VAL A 41 3.67 13.19 3.64
C VAL A 41 2.59 12.27 3.10
N SER A 42 1.60 12.81 2.37
CA SER A 42 0.49 12.02 1.83
C SER A 42 0.95 10.97 0.81
N TYR A 43 1.87 11.33 -0.08
CA TYR A 43 2.43 10.39 -1.05
C TYR A 43 3.23 9.27 -0.39
N ARG A 44 4.04 9.61 0.63
CA ARG A 44 4.82 8.62 1.39
C ARG A 44 3.91 7.60 2.09
N GLU A 45 2.82 8.04 2.71
CA GLU A 45 1.87 7.14 3.36
C GLU A 45 1.22 6.16 2.38
N VAL A 46 0.82 6.64 1.18
CA VAL A 46 0.29 5.75 0.12
C VAL A 46 1.33 4.69 -0.28
N GLN A 47 2.60 5.07 -0.41
CA GLN A 47 3.67 4.14 -0.76
C GLN A 47 3.97 3.12 0.36
N ILE A 48 3.88 3.54 1.62
CA ILE A 48 4.03 2.64 2.79
C ILE A 48 2.89 1.63 2.79
N SER A 49 1.64 2.07 2.64
CA SER A 49 0.47 1.18 2.60
C SER A 49 0.55 0.17 1.44
N ALA A 50 0.95 0.62 0.25
CA ALA A 50 1.17 -0.26 -0.90
C ALA A 50 2.32 -1.25 -0.65
N GLY A 51 3.40 -0.82 -0.01
CA GLY A 51 4.51 -1.67 0.41
C GLY A 51 4.09 -2.73 1.43
N GLU A 52 3.35 -2.35 2.47
CA GLU A 52 2.83 -3.25 3.50
C GLU A 52 1.84 -4.26 2.90
N MET A 53 0.93 -3.81 2.04
CA MET A 53 0.03 -4.70 1.31
C MET A 53 0.79 -5.76 0.50
N ARG A 54 1.84 -5.36 -0.22
CA ARG A 54 2.63 -6.25 -1.07
C ARG A 54 3.46 -7.24 -0.26
N THR A 55 4.14 -6.78 0.81
CA THR A 55 5.14 -7.59 1.52
C THR A 55 4.54 -8.41 2.65
N ARG A 56 3.42 -8.01 3.20
CA ARG A 56 2.77 -8.65 4.34
C ARG A 56 1.30 -8.97 4.08
N GLY A 57 0.46 -7.99 3.74
CA GLY A 57 -0.99 -8.17 3.66
C GLY A 57 -1.42 -9.27 2.69
N ALA A 58 -1.00 -9.19 1.44
CA ALA A 58 -1.37 -10.20 0.45
C ALA A 58 -0.75 -11.59 0.74
N PRO A 59 0.54 -11.71 1.12
CA PRO A 59 1.11 -12.98 1.55
C PRO A 59 0.43 -13.58 2.79
N ALA A 60 0.03 -12.75 3.77
CA ALA A 60 -0.64 -13.24 4.97
C ALA A 60 -2.00 -13.88 4.66
N VAL A 61 -2.88 -13.17 3.95
CA VAL A 61 -4.21 -13.69 3.57
C VAL A 61 -4.08 -14.95 2.70
N GLN A 62 -3.21 -14.93 1.69
CA GLN A 62 -2.95 -16.09 0.85
C GLN A 62 -2.38 -17.28 1.67
N GLY A 63 -1.47 -17.00 2.60
CA GLY A 63 -0.84 -18.00 3.45
C GLY A 63 -1.85 -18.68 4.37
N VAL A 64 -2.75 -17.94 5.02
CA VAL A 64 -3.82 -18.51 5.86
C VAL A 64 -4.71 -19.43 5.02
N ALA A 65 -5.22 -18.96 3.88
CA ALA A 65 -6.08 -19.75 3.00
C ALA A 65 -5.39 -21.04 2.50
N ALA A 66 -4.13 -20.90 2.06
CA ALA A 66 -3.35 -22.06 1.59
C ALA A 66 -3.10 -23.10 2.70
N THR A 67 -2.79 -22.64 3.93
CA THR A 67 -2.58 -23.51 5.09
C THR A 67 -3.86 -24.24 5.47
N GLN A 68 -4.99 -23.54 5.50
CA GLN A 68 -6.29 -24.12 5.79
C GLN A 68 -6.68 -25.21 4.77
N LEU A 69 -6.54 -24.91 3.48
CA LEU A 69 -6.81 -25.89 2.43
C LEU A 69 -5.86 -27.09 2.47
N ALA A 70 -4.58 -26.88 2.80
CA ALA A 70 -3.62 -27.96 2.96
C ALA A 70 -4.01 -28.90 4.11
N LEU A 71 -4.46 -28.35 5.26
CA LEU A 71 -4.93 -29.15 6.41
C LEU A 71 -6.19 -29.94 6.09
N LEU A 72 -7.18 -29.30 5.47
CA LEU A 72 -8.41 -29.99 5.05
C LEU A 72 -8.12 -31.07 4.04
N ARG A 73 -7.19 -30.85 3.13
CA ARG A 73 -6.75 -31.83 2.15
C ARG A 73 -5.97 -32.97 2.80
N ALA A 74 -5.06 -32.70 3.75
CA ALA A 74 -4.37 -33.71 4.52
C ALA A 74 -5.36 -34.65 5.22
N HIS A 75 -6.38 -34.07 5.86
CA HIS A 75 -7.42 -34.87 6.52
C HIS A 75 -8.22 -35.76 5.55
N LYS A 76 -8.63 -35.16 4.40
CA LYS A 76 -9.37 -35.90 3.36
C LYS A 76 -8.53 -37.05 2.77
N GLU A 77 -7.25 -36.82 2.46
CA GLU A 77 -6.34 -37.79 1.90
C GLU A 77 -6.04 -38.92 2.92
N ALA A 78 -5.84 -38.57 4.21
CA ALA A 78 -5.66 -39.57 5.27
C ALA A 78 -6.90 -40.50 5.39
N ARG A 79 -8.09 -39.92 5.38
CA ARG A 79 -9.36 -40.64 5.42
C ARG A 79 -9.55 -41.53 4.19
N ALA A 80 -9.31 -40.99 2.99
CA ALA A 80 -9.42 -41.75 1.74
C ALA A 80 -8.44 -42.93 1.66
N SER A 81 -7.23 -42.80 2.21
CA SER A 81 -6.25 -43.89 2.25
C SER A 81 -6.70 -45.06 3.10
N VAL A 82 -7.42 -44.78 4.19
CA VAL A 82 -8.00 -45.79 5.07
C VAL A 82 -9.23 -46.45 4.45
N ASP A 83 -10.17 -45.64 3.93
CA ASP A 83 -11.42 -46.15 3.33
C ASP A 83 -11.17 -47.03 2.10
N SER A 84 -10.08 -46.76 1.35
CA SER A 84 -9.69 -47.54 0.18
C SER A 84 -8.88 -48.82 0.50
N GLY A 85 -8.52 -49.06 1.75
CA GLY A 85 -7.65 -50.18 2.17
C GLY A 85 -6.22 -50.09 1.65
N ILE A 86 -5.82 -48.91 1.08
CA ILE A 86 -4.48 -48.67 0.54
C ILE A 86 -3.46 -48.36 1.67
N ALA A 87 -3.93 -48.21 2.90
CA ALA A 87 -3.09 -47.86 4.05
C ALA A 87 -1.92 -48.87 4.28
N ASP A 88 -2.07 -50.12 3.83
CA ASP A 88 -1.03 -51.13 3.90
C ASP A 88 0.01 -51.06 2.75
N VAL A 89 -0.18 -50.18 1.77
CA VAL A 89 0.76 -50.01 0.65
C VAL A 89 1.84 -49.03 1.02
N VAL A 90 3.09 -49.39 0.84
CA VAL A 90 4.25 -48.51 1.06
C VAL A 90 4.09 -47.23 0.25
N GLY A 91 4.05 -46.06 0.94
CA GLY A 91 3.86 -44.75 0.33
C GLY A 91 2.42 -44.21 0.31
N ALA A 92 1.41 -45.00 0.77
CA ALA A 92 0.02 -44.52 0.85
C ALA A 92 -0.14 -43.29 1.78
N GLY A 93 0.66 -43.19 2.85
CA GLY A 93 0.70 -42.06 3.76
C GLY A 93 1.38 -40.81 3.22
N ALA A 94 2.20 -40.91 2.18
CA ALA A 94 3.04 -39.82 1.69
C ALA A 94 2.22 -38.60 1.21
N ARG A 95 1.00 -38.79 0.72
CA ARG A 95 0.15 -37.68 0.25
C ARG A 95 -0.34 -36.79 1.38
N TYR A 96 -0.87 -37.42 2.47
CA TYR A 96 -1.34 -36.62 3.61
C TYR A 96 -0.17 -35.98 4.36
N GLU A 97 0.96 -36.69 4.50
CA GLU A 97 2.18 -36.16 5.13
C GLU A 97 2.72 -34.92 4.38
N ASN A 98 2.74 -34.97 3.05
CA ASN A 98 3.13 -33.85 2.22
C ASN A 98 2.21 -32.61 2.41
N GLN A 99 0.89 -32.86 2.54
CA GLN A 99 -0.06 -31.76 2.79
C GLN A 99 0.08 -31.22 4.23
N LEU A 100 0.32 -32.11 5.20
CA LEU A 100 0.55 -31.70 6.58
C LEU A 100 1.86 -30.90 6.71
N ALA A 101 2.93 -31.35 6.06
CA ALA A 101 4.19 -30.60 6.00
C ALA A 101 4.04 -29.24 5.29
N ALA A 102 3.22 -29.18 4.24
CA ALA A 102 2.90 -27.91 3.57
C ALA A 102 2.14 -26.96 4.50
N ALA A 103 1.23 -27.49 5.33
CA ALA A 103 0.50 -26.68 6.31
C ALA A 103 1.42 -26.17 7.42
N ASP A 104 2.30 -27.02 7.97
CA ASP A 104 3.30 -26.63 8.98
C ASP A 104 4.25 -25.55 8.44
N GLN A 105 4.77 -25.72 7.23
CA GLN A 105 5.58 -24.72 6.55
C GLN A 105 4.79 -23.43 6.31
N GLY A 106 3.49 -23.55 5.98
CA GLY A 106 2.58 -22.41 5.83
C GLY A 106 2.45 -21.61 7.12
N LEU A 107 2.22 -22.28 8.25
CA LEU A 107 2.15 -21.64 9.58
C LEU A 107 3.46 -20.95 9.97
N SER A 108 4.60 -21.61 9.72
CA SER A 108 5.91 -21.02 9.98
C SER A 108 6.12 -19.72 9.19
N ARG A 109 5.77 -19.70 7.91
CA ARG A 109 5.85 -18.49 7.09
C ARG A 109 4.87 -17.40 7.52
N LEU A 110 3.69 -17.79 8.02
CA LEU A 110 2.70 -16.82 8.50
C LEU A 110 3.18 -16.04 9.71
N SER A 111 4.02 -16.62 10.57
CA SER A 111 4.61 -15.91 11.71
C SER A 111 5.40 -14.67 11.29
N ASP A 112 6.03 -14.71 10.12
CA ASP A 112 6.87 -13.63 9.60
C ASP A 112 6.08 -12.55 8.86
N VAL A 113 4.96 -12.92 8.21
CA VAL A 113 4.22 -12.01 7.32
C VAL A 113 2.91 -11.49 7.91
N GLN A 114 2.39 -12.11 8.99
CA GLN A 114 1.14 -11.69 9.61
C GLN A 114 1.18 -10.22 10.04
N ILE A 115 0.06 -9.50 9.94
CA ILE A 115 -0.05 -8.05 10.15
C ILE A 115 -0.84 -7.66 11.39
N ASP A 116 -1.35 -8.63 12.16
CA ASP A 116 -2.16 -8.40 13.37
C ASP A 116 -1.32 -8.29 14.67
N GLY A 117 -0.01 -8.13 14.56
CA GLY A 117 0.90 -7.92 15.68
C GLY A 117 0.90 -9.06 16.71
N ASP A 118 0.82 -8.72 18.00
CA ASP A 118 0.87 -9.71 19.09
C ASP A 118 -0.35 -10.63 19.14
N ARG A 119 -1.53 -10.10 18.75
CA ARG A 119 -2.76 -10.91 18.67
C ARG A 119 -2.62 -12.01 17.62
N GLY A 120 -2.15 -11.68 16.42
CA GLY A 120 -1.93 -12.66 15.37
C GLY A 120 -0.90 -13.71 15.76
N ARG A 121 0.18 -13.32 16.46
CA ARG A 121 1.16 -14.27 17.01
C ARG A 121 0.53 -15.24 18.00
N GLY A 122 -0.25 -14.75 18.98
CA GLY A 122 -0.92 -15.62 19.96
C GLY A 122 -1.90 -16.60 19.31
N VAL A 123 -2.61 -16.18 18.24
CA VAL A 123 -3.46 -17.11 17.47
C VAL A 123 -2.62 -18.17 16.79
N LEU A 124 -1.51 -17.81 16.12
CA LEU A 124 -0.62 -18.76 15.43
C LEU A 124 0.04 -19.76 16.40
N GLU A 125 0.50 -19.31 17.57
CA GLU A 125 1.04 -20.18 18.62
C GLU A 125 -0.01 -21.21 19.08
N THR A 126 -1.24 -20.74 19.28
CA THR A 126 -2.34 -21.64 19.66
C THR A 126 -2.69 -22.63 18.54
N VAL A 127 -2.76 -22.16 17.29
CA VAL A 127 -2.99 -23.00 16.12
C VAL A 127 -1.90 -24.06 15.99
N ASN A 128 -0.63 -23.68 16.20
CA ASN A 128 0.49 -24.62 16.15
C ASN A 128 0.39 -25.71 17.24
N GLY A 129 0.00 -25.34 18.47
CA GLY A 129 -0.25 -26.31 19.54
C GLY A 129 -1.38 -27.27 19.21
N VAL A 130 -2.50 -26.79 18.66
CA VAL A 130 -3.62 -27.66 18.23
C VAL A 130 -3.23 -28.51 17.02
N LEU A 131 -2.45 -27.98 16.09
CA LEU A 131 -1.93 -28.74 14.95
C LEU A 131 -1.03 -29.89 15.37
N THR A 132 -0.18 -29.68 16.36
CA THR A 132 0.64 -30.76 16.97
C THR A 132 -0.24 -31.84 17.55
N SER A 133 -1.31 -31.46 18.26
CA SER A 133 -2.29 -32.42 18.80
C SER A 133 -3.05 -33.15 17.68
N TYR A 134 -3.45 -32.44 16.62
CA TYR A 134 -4.06 -33.02 15.44
C TYR A 134 -3.14 -34.06 14.78
N SER A 135 -1.88 -33.70 14.56
CA SER A 135 -0.88 -34.62 13.97
C SER A 135 -0.67 -35.86 14.82
N SER A 136 -0.65 -35.72 16.17
CA SER A 136 -0.51 -36.84 17.10
C SER A 136 -1.73 -37.76 17.11
N SER A 137 -2.89 -37.33 16.64
CA SER A 137 -4.10 -38.17 16.53
C SER A 137 -4.26 -38.76 15.14
N ILE A 138 -4.07 -37.97 14.06
CA ILE A 138 -4.27 -38.44 12.68
C ILE A 138 -3.23 -39.45 12.24
N THR A 139 -1.96 -39.27 12.60
CA THR A 139 -0.87 -40.19 12.18
C THR A 139 -1.03 -41.60 12.72
N PRO A 140 -1.29 -41.85 14.03
CA PRO A 140 -1.60 -43.18 14.50
C PRO A 140 -2.87 -43.78 13.89
N GLY A 141 -3.91 -42.96 13.67
CA GLY A 141 -5.13 -43.41 13.01
C GLY A 141 -4.89 -43.89 11.59
N ALA A 142 -4.02 -43.22 10.84
CA ALA A 142 -3.71 -43.56 9.46
C ALA A 142 -2.72 -44.73 9.30
N VAL A 143 -1.79 -44.94 10.27
CA VAL A 143 -0.67 -45.86 10.10
C VAL A 143 -0.66 -46.97 11.15
N LYS A 144 -0.90 -46.62 12.44
CA LYS A 144 -0.71 -47.61 13.55
C LYS A 144 -1.92 -48.48 13.79
N TYR A 145 -3.12 -47.95 13.69
CA TYR A 145 -4.37 -48.64 14.04
C TYR A 145 -5.12 -49.19 12.83
N VAL A 146 -4.43 -49.47 11.72
CA VAL A 146 -5.03 -50.00 10.48
C VAL A 146 -5.74 -51.35 10.74
N THR A 147 -5.21 -52.18 11.66
CA THR A 147 -5.77 -53.47 12.05
C THR A 147 -6.80 -53.37 13.18
N ASP A 148 -6.99 -52.23 13.81
CA ASP A 148 -7.98 -51.99 14.87
C ASP A 148 -8.99 -50.90 14.43
N PRO A 149 -10.13 -51.30 13.83
CA PRO A 149 -11.11 -50.34 13.28
C PRO A 149 -11.76 -49.43 14.32
N LEU A 150 -11.82 -49.86 15.59
CA LEU A 150 -12.41 -49.04 16.67
C LEU A 150 -11.46 -47.92 17.05
N MET A 151 -10.22 -48.24 17.37
CA MET A 151 -9.20 -47.26 17.69
C MET A 151 -8.92 -46.32 16.52
N GLN A 152 -8.94 -46.82 15.30
CA GLN A 152 -8.79 -46.03 14.09
C GLN A 152 -9.88 -44.96 13.98
N ARG A 153 -11.16 -45.34 14.08
CA ARG A 153 -12.30 -44.42 14.04
C ARG A 153 -12.23 -43.36 15.14
N GLU A 154 -11.86 -43.77 16.36
CA GLU A 154 -11.72 -42.88 17.50
C GLU A 154 -10.64 -41.79 17.23
N LYS A 155 -9.48 -42.22 16.71
CA LYS A 155 -8.39 -41.31 16.37
C LYS A 155 -8.75 -40.34 15.23
N PHE A 156 -9.47 -40.78 14.23
CA PHE A 156 -9.98 -39.90 13.18
C PHE A 156 -11.05 -38.93 13.71
N ALA A 157 -11.95 -39.35 14.59
CA ALA A 157 -12.95 -38.49 15.21
C ALA A 157 -12.30 -37.42 16.11
N GLU A 158 -11.26 -37.83 16.87
CA GLU A 158 -10.45 -36.89 17.66
C GLU A 158 -9.76 -35.87 16.75
N ALA A 159 -9.09 -36.32 15.70
CA ALA A 159 -8.42 -35.44 14.72
C ALA A 159 -9.41 -34.51 14.03
N GLU A 160 -10.59 -34.99 13.61
CA GLU A 160 -11.64 -34.18 13.01
C GLU A 160 -12.14 -33.10 13.98
N THR A 161 -12.32 -33.45 15.26
CA THR A 161 -12.70 -32.52 16.31
C THR A 161 -11.66 -31.41 16.50
N LEU A 162 -10.37 -31.79 16.56
CA LEU A 162 -9.26 -30.83 16.67
C LEU A 162 -9.16 -29.91 15.44
N LEU A 163 -9.53 -30.42 14.28
CA LEU A 163 -9.48 -29.64 13.04
C LEU A 163 -10.66 -28.67 12.91
N THR A 164 -11.90 -29.14 13.19
CA THR A 164 -13.13 -28.43 12.77
C THR A 164 -13.97 -27.88 13.91
N ARG A 165 -13.69 -28.22 15.18
CA ARG A 165 -14.51 -27.83 16.33
C ARG A 165 -14.62 -26.31 16.42
N GLU A 166 -15.86 -25.81 16.43
CA GLU A 166 -16.13 -24.37 16.49
C GLU A 166 -15.43 -23.68 17.68
N GLY A 167 -14.82 -22.55 17.43
CA GLY A 167 -14.10 -21.72 18.40
C GLY A 167 -12.74 -22.25 18.87
N THR A 168 -12.48 -23.56 18.78
CA THR A 168 -11.24 -24.20 19.31
C THR A 168 -10.43 -24.95 18.28
N GLY A 169 -11.04 -25.39 17.19
CA GLY A 169 -10.37 -26.12 16.11
C GLY A 169 -9.40 -25.26 15.33
N VAL A 170 -8.49 -25.91 14.59
CA VAL A 170 -7.47 -25.23 13.78
C VAL A 170 -8.13 -24.37 12.69
N VAL A 171 -9.08 -24.93 11.94
CA VAL A 171 -9.76 -24.25 10.84
C VAL A 171 -10.50 -22.99 11.32
N PRO A 172 -11.40 -23.03 12.31
CA PRO A 172 -12.07 -21.84 12.81
C PRO A 172 -11.14 -20.78 13.36
N ARG A 173 -10.00 -21.16 13.94
CA ARG A 173 -8.99 -20.19 14.40
C ARG A 173 -8.26 -19.54 13.23
N LEU A 174 -7.97 -20.26 12.18
CA LEU A 174 -7.43 -19.70 10.94
C LEU A 174 -8.44 -18.77 10.26
N ASP A 175 -9.75 -19.09 10.30
CA ASP A 175 -10.81 -18.18 9.80
C ASP A 175 -10.82 -16.85 10.56
N VAL A 176 -10.73 -16.88 11.88
CA VAL A 176 -10.64 -15.66 12.71
C VAL A 176 -9.39 -14.87 12.35
N LEU A 177 -8.24 -15.54 12.20
CA LEU A 177 -6.99 -14.87 11.79
C LEU A 177 -7.14 -14.27 10.39
N GLN A 178 -7.75 -14.97 9.44
CA GLN A 178 -8.00 -14.49 8.09
C GLN A 178 -8.89 -13.24 8.10
N GLY A 179 -9.96 -13.23 8.89
CA GLY A 179 -10.82 -12.06 9.08
C GLY A 179 -10.04 -10.83 9.59
N HIS A 180 -9.14 -11.02 10.57
CA HIS A 180 -8.29 -9.95 11.06
C HIS A 180 -7.31 -9.44 10.00
N GLN A 181 -6.69 -10.35 9.22
CA GLN A 181 -5.82 -9.99 8.12
C GLN A 181 -6.59 -9.19 7.04
N MET A 182 -7.82 -9.63 6.70
CA MET A 182 -8.67 -8.93 5.74
C MET A 182 -9.10 -7.55 6.24
N ALA A 183 -9.46 -7.39 7.50
CA ALA A 183 -9.77 -6.08 8.09
C ALA A 183 -8.56 -5.13 7.98
N ARG A 184 -7.35 -5.63 8.15
CA ARG A 184 -6.14 -4.82 7.95
C ARG A 184 -5.89 -4.50 6.47
N VAL A 185 -6.11 -5.45 5.57
CA VAL A 185 -6.09 -5.23 4.11
C VAL A 185 -7.07 -4.12 3.71
N ASP A 186 -8.28 -4.11 4.27
CA ASP A 186 -9.26 -3.06 4.03
C ASP A 186 -8.73 -1.69 4.46
N THR A 187 -8.10 -1.59 5.63
CA THR A 187 -7.51 -0.32 6.07
C THR A 187 -6.35 0.14 5.19
N LEU A 188 -5.54 -0.78 4.65
CA LEU A 188 -4.42 -0.46 3.75
C LEU A 188 -4.90 -0.08 2.34
N SER A 189 -6.07 -0.55 1.92
CA SER A 189 -6.65 -0.27 0.60
C SER A 189 -7.47 1.02 0.55
N THR A 190 -7.84 1.60 1.71
CA THR A 190 -8.61 2.83 1.81
C THR A 190 -7.75 4.01 2.22
N MET A 191 -8.01 5.19 1.65
CA MET A 191 -7.35 6.42 2.09
C MET A 191 -7.81 6.81 3.49
N SER A 192 -6.85 7.02 4.40
CA SER A 192 -7.16 7.58 5.71
C SER A 192 -7.66 9.04 5.61
N PRO A 193 -8.48 9.53 6.55
CA PRO A 193 -8.90 10.94 6.56
C PRO A 193 -7.71 11.91 6.59
N VAL A 194 -6.60 11.51 7.22
CA VAL A 194 -5.36 12.31 7.29
C VAL A 194 -4.71 12.37 5.90
N GLN A 195 -4.62 11.28 5.18
CA GLN A 195 -4.12 11.25 3.80
C GLN A 195 -4.97 12.14 2.90
N TRP A 196 -6.30 12.00 2.98
CA TRP A 196 -7.22 12.79 2.17
C TRP A 196 -7.09 14.29 2.46
N SER A 197 -7.03 14.70 3.75
CA SER A 197 -6.83 16.10 4.12
C SER A 197 -5.47 16.64 3.64
N GLY A 198 -4.41 15.84 3.71
CA GLY A 198 -3.10 16.19 3.20
C GLY A 198 -3.11 16.44 1.68
N TRP A 199 -3.80 15.59 0.92
CA TRP A 199 -4.00 15.80 -0.52
C TRP A 199 -4.75 17.09 -0.83
N VAL A 200 -5.86 17.37 -0.12
CA VAL A 200 -6.64 18.62 -0.31
C VAL A 200 -5.78 19.85 -0.02
N VAL A 201 -5.01 19.84 1.06
CA VAL A 201 -4.10 20.95 1.40
C VAL A 201 -3.02 21.11 0.34
N ALA A 202 -2.44 20.02 -0.16
CA ALA A 202 -1.43 20.07 -1.21
C ALA A 202 -1.99 20.68 -2.50
N GLU A 203 -3.16 20.21 -2.96
CA GLU A 203 -3.79 20.70 -4.19
C GLU A 203 -4.23 22.16 -4.09
N LEU A 204 -4.82 22.58 -2.97
CA LEU A 204 -5.19 23.98 -2.75
C LEU A 204 -3.95 24.88 -2.73
N GLY A 205 -2.86 24.44 -2.13
CA GLY A 205 -1.63 25.19 -2.11
C GLY A 205 -0.97 25.27 -3.49
N LEU A 206 -0.97 24.19 -4.28
CA LEU A 206 -0.49 24.19 -5.67
C LEU A 206 -1.34 25.09 -6.56
N LEU A 207 -2.67 25.08 -6.40
CA LEU A 207 -3.58 26.00 -7.09
C LEU A 207 -3.27 27.46 -6.73
N ALA A 208 -3.06 27.75 -5.44
CA ALA A 208 -2.67 29.08 -5.00
C ALA A 208 -1.34 29.51 -5.64
N MET A 209 -0.36 28.60 -5.75
CA MET A 209 0.90 28.86 -6.44
C MET A 209 0.71 29.20 -7.92
N VAL A 210 -0.15 28.46 -8.64
CA VAL A 210 -0.50 28.77 -10.04
C VAL A 210 -1.06 30.18 -10.13
N LEU A 211 -2.02 30.53 -9.27
CA LEU A 211 -2.65 31.87 -9.26
C LEU A 211 -1.64 32.97 -8.95
N ILE A 212 -0.75 32.77 -7.97
CA ILE A 212 0.31 33.75 -7.62
C ILE A 212 1.28 33.91 -8.78
N THR A 213 1.70 32.81 -9.43
CA THR A 213 2.62 32.84 -10.57
C THR A 213 2.00 33.55 -11.77
N LEU A 214 0.73 33.25 -12.08
CA LEU A 214 -0.02 33.95 -13.15
C LEU A 214 -0.20 35.45 -12.84
N SER A 215 -0.49 35.80 -11.58
CA SER A 215 -0.57 37.20 -11.12
C SER A 215 0.78 37.90 -11.27
N ALA A 216 1.88 37.24 -10.91
CA ALA A 216 3.22 37.80 -11.08
C ALA A 216 3.57 38.01 -12.57
N LEU A 217 3.27 37.06 -13.44
CA LEU A 217 3.43 37.17 -14.89
C LEU A 217 2.60 38.32 -15.47
N TRP A 218 1.36 38.47 -15.03
CA TRP A 218 0.49 39.56 -15.47
C TRP A 218 1.03 40.92 -15.04
N VAL A 219 1.51 41.06 -13.80
CA VAL A 219 2.14 42.31 -13.30
C VAL A 219 3.42 42.63 -14.07
N LEU A 220 4.29 41.66 -14.33
CA LEU A 220 5.52 41.85 -15.11
C LEU A 220 5.21 42.27 -16.55
N ARG A 221 4.23 41.63 -17.20
CA ARG A 221 3.83 41.97 -18.56
C ARG A 221 3.25 43.39 -18.66
N THR A 222 2.40 43.79 -17.72
CA THR A 222 1.70 45.07 -17.77
C THR A 222 2.57 46.27 -17.31
N ARG A 223 3.55 46.01 -16.42
CA ARG A 223 4.34 47.12 -15.81
C ARG A 223 5.79 47.17 -16.25
N CYS A 224 6.40 46.04 -16.65
CA CYS A 224 7.81 46.01 -17.02
C CYS A 224 8.03 45.82 -18.52
N GLY A 225 6.98 45.62 -19.34
CA GLY A 225 7.07 45.52 -20.80
C GLY A 225 7.89 44.32 -21.31
N HIS A 226 8.29 43.38 -20.44
CA HIS A 226 9.02 42.19 -20.83
C HIS A 226 8.09 41.11 -21.31
N SER A 227 8.36 40.55 -22.50
CA SER A 227 7.68 39.39 -23.04
C SER A 227 8.23 38.13 -22.38
N LEU A 228 7.41 37.47 -21.55
CA LEU A 228 7.60 36.12 -21.02
C LEU A 228 8.98 35.87 -20.34
N ASP A 229 9.00 35.87 -19.02
CA ASP A 229 10.14 35.39 -18.25
C ASP A 229 10.15 33.86 -18.30
N LEU A 230 11.17 33.27 -18.96
CA LEU A 230 11.34 31.84 -19.14
C LEU A 230 11.40 31.09 -17.78
N CYS A 231 12.01 31.72 -16.75
CA CYS A 231 12.10 31.12 -15.42
C CYS A 231 10.73 30.96 -14.78
N LEU A 232 9.82 31.93 -14.91
CA LEU A 232 8.46 31.81 -14.39
C LEU A 232 7.61 30.84 -15.19
N LEU A 233 7.82 30.74 -16.51
CA LEU A 233 7.13 29.76 -17.34
C LEU A 233 7.55 28.33 -16.96
N VAL A 234 8.84 28.07 -16.80
CA VAL A 234 9.35 26.74 -16.36
C VAL A 234 8.86 26.42 -14.95
N SER A 235 8.82 27.40 -14.05
CA SER A 235 8.23 27.22 -12.72
C SER A 235 6.75 26.86 -12.80
N LEU A 236 5.97 27.51 -13.65
CA LEU A 236 4.55 27.18 -13.85
C LEU A 236 4.37 25.74 -14.37
N LEU A 237 5.17 25.32 -15.34
CA LEU A 237 5.15 23.94 -15.84
C LEU A 237 5.51 22.92 -14.74
N ALA A 238 6.49 23.26 -13.90
CA ALA A 238 6.86 22.42 -12.77
C ALA A 238 5.72 22.31 -11.74
N VAL A 239 4.99 23.37 -11.44
CA VAL A 239 3.82 23.36 -10.56
C VAL A 239 2.70 22.50 -11.15
N VAL A 240 2.40 22.62 -12.45
CA VAL A 240 1.39 21.81 -13.14
C VAL A 240 1.79 20.33 -13.11
N PHE A 241 3.06 20.03 -13.36
CA PHE A 241 3.57 18.65 -13.26
C PHE A 241 3.42 18.10 -11.84
N LEU A 242 3.71 18.91 -10.83
CA LEU A 242 3.59 18.49 -9.42
C LEU A 242 2.12 18.29 -9.00
N ALA A 243 1.20 19.08 -9.54
CA ALA A 243 -0.24 18.91 -9.29
C ALA A 243 -0.80 17.66 -9.97
N THR A 244 -0.39 17.37 -11.20
CA THR A 244 -1.00 16.28 -11.98
C THR A 244 -0.28 14.94 -11.80
N GLY A 245 1.06 14.92 -11.76
CA GLY A 245 1.87 13.69 -11.72
C GLY A 245 1.59 12.80 -10.52
N PRO A 246 1.73 13.31 -9.28
CA PRO A 246 1.45 12.53 -8.08
C PRO A 246 -0.02 12.11 -7.93
N LEU A 247 -0.98 12.90 -8.42
CA LEU A 247 -2.40 12.52 -8.45
C LEU A 247 -2.63 11.29 -9.32
N ILE A 248 -2.10 11.30 -10.56
CA ILE A 248 -2.22 10.15 -11.47
C ILE A 248 -1.54 8.91 -10.86
N ALA A 249 -0.34 9.08 -10.28
CA ALA A 249 0.38 7.98 -9.65
C ALA A 249 -0.38 7.41 -8.44
N THR A 250 -1.04 8.26 -7.65
CA THR A 250 -1.82 7.85 -6.48
C THR A 250 -3.10 7.15 -6.89
N SER A 251 -3.85 7.68 -7.88
CA SER A 251 -5.07 7.03 -8.37
C SER A 251 -4.76 5.64 -8.94
N GLU A 252 -3.73 5.50 -9.75
CA GLU A 252 -3.29 4.19 -10.25
C GLU A 252 -2.88 3.23 -9.12
N THR A 253 -2.23 3.72 -8.07
CA THR A 253 -1.87 2.91 -6.89
C THR A 253 -3.11 2.47 -6.13
N GLN A 254 -4.09 3.35 -5.94
CA GLN A 254 -5.36 3.03 -5.28
C GLN A 254 -6.18 2.00 -6.07
N ASP A 255 -6.26 2.14 -7.39
CA ASP A 255 -6.95 1.16 -8.25
C ASP A 255 -6.31 -0.23 -8.13
N ARG A 256 -4.99 -0.30 -8.06
CA ARG A 256 -4.27 -1.56 -7.84
C ARG A 256 -4.49 -2.15 -6.45
N LEU A 257 -4.52 -1.33 -5.41
CA LEU A 257 -4.84 -1.77 -4.05
C LEU A 257 -6.27 -2.29 -3.97
N GLY A 258 -7.23 -1.62 -4.62
CA GLY A 258 -8.60 -2.08 -4.74
C GLY A 258 -8.70 -3.43 -5.47
N ALA A 259 -8.06 -3.57 -6.62
CA ALA A 259 -8.01 -4.83 -7.37
C ALA A 259 -7.33 -5.97 -6.59
N ALA A 260 -6.27 -5.66 -5.84
CA ALA A 260 -5.61 -6.62 -4.95
C ALA A 260 -6.55 -7.06 -3.82
N ARG A 261 -7.23 -6.12 -3.15
CA ARG A 261 -8.23 -6.40 -2.13
C ARG A 261 -9.33 -7.32 -2.67
N ASP A 262 -9.91 -7.02 -3.82
CA ASP A 262 -10.94 -7.85 -4.44
C ASP A 262 -10.41 -9.25 -4.81
N GLY A 263 -9.16 -9.35 -5.19
CA GLY A 263 -8.46 -10.62 -5.37
C GLY A 263 -8.36 -11.41 -4.06
N LEU A 264 -8.02 -10.75 -2.95
CA LEU A 264 -7.90 -11.38 -1.64
C LEU A 264 -9.27 -11.82 -1.07
N VAL A 265 -10.34 -11.05 -1.28
CA VAL A 265 -11.72 -11.45 -0.96
C VAL A 265 -12.10 -12.72 -1.72
N ARG A 266 -11.73 -12.84 -2.98
CA ARG A 266 -11.94 -14.09 -3.74
C ARG A 266 -11.16 -15.27 -3.16
N ILE A 267 -9.93 -15.07 -2.69
CA ILE A 267 -9.15 -16.11 -2.02
C ILE A 267 -9.87 -16.59 -0.75
N GLU A 268 -10.37 -15.68 0.06
CA GLU A 268 -11.14 -16.00 1.27
C GLU A 268 -12.40 -16.82 0.93
N GLN A 269 -13.17 -16.39 -0.06
CA GLN A 269 -14.36 -17.12 -0.52
C GLN A 269 -14.01 -18.50 -1.06
N GLN A 270 -12.94 -18.65 -1.83
CA GLN A 270 -12.47 -19.93 -2.36
C GLN A 270 -11.99 -20.88 -1.26
N ALA A 271 -11.34 -20.36 -0.23
CA ALA A 271 -10.94 -21.18 0.94
C ALA A 271 -12.15 -21.74 1.69
N GLY A 272 -13.26 -21.00 1.76
CA GLY A 272 -14.52 -21.45 2.36
C GLY A 272 -15.28 -22.53 1.57
N HIS A 273 -14.90 -22.79 0.30
CA HIS A 273 -15.56 -23.82 -0.53
C HIS A 273 -14.86 -25.17 -0.39
N HIS A 274 -15.38 -26.04 0.46
CA HIS A 274 -14.76 -27.34 0.80
C HIS A 274 -15.12 -28.50 -0.16
N ALA A 275 -15.98 -28.27 -1.15
CA ALA A 275 -16.43 -29.32 -2.06
C ALA A 275 -15.30 -29.82 -2.98
N ASP A 276 -14.49 -28.92 -3.53
CA ASP A 276 -13.31 -29.24 -4.35
C ASP A 276 -12.05 -28.57 -3.78
N LEU A 277 -11.40 -29.26 -2.85
CA LEU A 277 -10.18 -28.75 -2.20
C LEU A 277 -9.00 -28.59 -3.16
N ALA A 278 -8.89 -29.43 -4.20
CA ALA A 278 -7.79 -29.35 -5.15
C ALA A 278 -7.94 -28.12 -6.07
N GLY A 279 -9.14 -27.94 -6.63
CA GLY A 279 -9.47 -26.77 -7.44
C GLY A 279 -9.35 -25.48 -6.64
N SER A 280 -9.83 -25.45 -5.39
CA SER A 280 -9.72 -24.30 -4.49
C SER A 280 -8.27 -23.96 -4.20
N GLN A 281 -7.39 -24.93 -3.95
CA GLN A 281 -5.97 -24.70 -3.71
C GLN A 281 -5.26 -24.10 -4.94
N GLN A 282 -5.58 -24.61 -6.13
CA GLN A 282 -5.04 -24.05 -7.38
C GLN A 282 -5.57 -22.62 -7.61
N ALA A 283 -6.86 -22.39 -7.41
CA ALA A 283 -7.47 -21.08 -7.57
C ALA A 283 -6.88 -20.03 -6.60
N VAL A 284 -6.61 -20.40 -5.34
CA VAL A 284 -5.92 -19.56 -4.34
C VAL A 284 -4.50 -19.21 -4.82
N THR A 285 -3.77 -20.22 -5.33
CA THR A 285 -2.39 -20.03 -5.84
C THR A 285 -2.37 -19.08 -7.05
N ASP A 286 -3.26 -19.31 -8.02
CA ASP A 286 -3.34 -18.51 -9.26
C ASP A 286 -3.78 -17.08 -8.97
N THR A 287 -4.77 -16.92 -8.07
CA THR A 287 -5.24 -15.60 -7.66
C THR A 287 -4.16 -14.86 -6.86
N GLY A 288 -3.47 -15.52 -5.94
CA GLY A 288 -2.35 -14.95 -5.19
C GLY A 288 -1.18 -14.53 -6.10
N THR A 289 -0.92 -15.28 -7.17
CA THR A 289 0.10 -14.93 -8.16
C THR A 289 -0.31 -13.67 -8.95
N ARG A 290 -1.57 -13.57 -9.35
CA ARG A 290 -2.11 -12.36 -10.02
C ARG A 290 -2.08 -11.14 -9.11
N VAL A 291 -2.47 -11.28 -7.86
CA VAL A 291 -2.40 -10.19 -6.86
C VAL A 291 -0.97 -9.71 -6.68
N ARG A 292 0.00 -10.63 -6.52
CA ARG A 292 1.42 -10.27 -6.40
C ARG A 292 1.95 -9.56 -7.64
N ALA A 293 1.60 -10.04 -8.83
CA ALA A 293 1.98 -9.40 -10.10
C ALA A 293 1.38 -7.98 -10.22
N GLY A 294 0.12 -7.80 -9.81
CA GLY A 294 -0.55 -6.50 -9.78
C GLY A 294 0.08 -5.51 -8.82
N LEU A 295 0.55 -5.99 -7.66
CA LEU A 295 1.23 -5.20 -6.64
C LEU A 295 2.74 -5.02 -6.90
N ALA A 296 3.32 -5.65 -7.93
CA ALA A 296 4.72 -5.51 -8.25
C ALA A 296 5.07 -4.03 -8.53
N ALA A 297 6.10 -3.52 -7.83
CA ALA A 297 6.54 -2.15 -8.01
C ALA A 297 7.08 -1.96 -9.43
N ARG A 298 6.55 -0.97 -10.15
CA ARG A 298 7.14 -0.53 -11.41
C ARG A 298 8.20 0.52 -11.14
N GLY A 299 9.34 0.43 -11.81
CA GLY A 299 10.49 1.33 -11.60
C GLY A 299 10.17 2.83 -11.79
N TRP A 300 9.08 3.18 -12.51
CA TRP A 300 8.68 4.56 -12.68
C TRP A 300 8.13 5.21 -11.39
N GLN A 301 7.60 4.43 -10.42
CA GLN A 301 7.10 4.96 -9.14
C GLN A 301 8.22 5.53 -8.26
N SER A 302 9.41 4.90 -8.28
CA SER A 302 10.59 5.48 -7.64
C SER A 302 11.10 6.72 -8.38
N GLY A 303 11.02 6.72 -9.72
CA GLY A 303 11.32 7.89 -10.55
C GLY A 303 10.42 9.09 -10.27
N MET A 304 9.12 8.86 -9.99
CA MET A 304 8.18 9.94 -9.64
C MET A 304 8.53 10.63 -8.33
N TYR A 305 9.01 9.92 -7.33
CA TYR A 305 9.45 10.54 -6.07
C TYR A 305 10.62 11.52 -6.30
N TYR A 306 11.64 11.09 -7.04
CA TYR A 306 12.77 11.96 -7.39
C TYR A 306 12.35 13.09 -8.35
N GLY A 307 11.44 12.81 -9.29
CA GLY A 307 10.86 13.81 -10.17
C GLY A 307 10.08 14.89 -9.40
N ALA A 308 9.28 14.50 -8.41
CA ALA A 308 8.57 15.43 -7.54
C ALA A 308 9.55 16.26 -6.69
N LEU A 309 10.62 15.68 -6.19
CA LEU A 309 11.63 16.39 -5.39
C LEU A 309 12.41 17.39 -6.24
N THR A 310 12.76 17.04 -7.48
CA THR A 310 13.42 17.96 -8.42
C THR A 310 12.49 19.08 -8.86
N ALA A 311 11.21 18.79 -9.16
CA ALA A 311 10.22 19.79 -9.48
C ALA A 311 10.00 20.77 -8.32
N ALA A 312 9.98 20.28 -7.08
CA ALA A 312 9.90 21.12 -5.89
C ALA A 312 11.08 22.09 -5.76
N ALA A 313 12.30 21.59 -5.96
CA ALA A 313 13.49 22.44 -5.94
C ALA A 313 13.42 23.54 -7.04
N LEU A 314 12.98 23.18 -8.24
CA LEU A 314 12.80 24.13 -9.35
C LEU A 314 11.74 25.19 -9.02
N ILE A 315 10.63 24.82 -8.40
CA ILE A 315 9.54 25.72 -8.02
C ILE A 315 10.01 26.76 -7.00
N VAL A 316 10.94 26.41 -6.13
CA VAL A 316 11.50 27.35 -5.13
C VAL A 316 12.63 28.19 -5.73
N LEU A 317 13.55 27.57 -6.47
CA LEU A 317 14.76 28.22 -6.95
C LEU A 317 14.52 29.15 -8.14
N LEU A 318 13.72 28.71 -9.14
CA LEU A 318 13.53 29.50 -10.37
C LEU A 318 12.85 30.85 -10.14
N PRO A 319 11.77 30.98 -9.35
CA PRO A 319 11.19 32.26 -9.05
C PRO A 319 12.10 33.12 -8.15
N ALA A 320 12.82 32.51 -7.21
CA ALA A 320 13.78 33.23 -6.39
C ALA A 320 14.90 33.85 -7.24
N VAL A 321 15.42 33.12 -8.23
CA VAL A 321 16.41 33.61 -9.19
C VAL A 321 15.79 34.63 -10.16
N GLY A 322 14.63 34.36 -10.78
CA GLY A 322 13.97 35.25 -11.75
C GLY A 322 13.58 36.59 -11.14
N ILE A 323 12.84 36.55 -10.02
CA ILE A 323 12.43 37.75 -9.32
C ILE A 323 13.63 38.45 -8.67
N GLY A 324 14.58 37.69 -8.10
CA GLY A 324 15.80 38.22 -7.50
C GLY A 324 16.69 38.96 -8.53
N TRP A 325 16.82 38.40 -9.74
CA TRP A 325 17.57 39.04 -10.83
C TRP A 325 16.93 40.38 -11.25
N HIS A 326 15.61 40.41 -11.42
CA HIS A 326 14.89 41.65 -11.74
C HIS A 326 14.97 42.67 -10.62
N LEU A 327 14.88 42.25 -9.35
CA LEU A 327 15.07 43.14 -8.20
C LEU A 327 16.50 43.69 -8.15
N ASN A 328 17.50 42.91 -8.48
CA ASN A 328 18.89 43.34 -8.49
C ASN A 328 19.23 44.24 -9.69
N ALA A 329 18.72 43.91 -10.90
CA ALA A 329 18.98 44.70 -12.11
C ALA A 329 18.30 46.10 -12.09
N ASP A 330 17.03 46.15 -11.62
CA ASP A 330 16.21 47.35 -11.71
C ASP A 330 16.23 48.21 -10.44
N TYR A 331 16.58 47.67 -9.28
CA TYR A 331 16.43 48.37 -8.00
C TYR A 331 17.70 48.48 -7.14
N TRP A 332 18.69 47.58 -7.27
CA TRP A 332 19.88 47.56 -6.41
C TRP A 332 21.15 48.16 -7.10
N ARG A 333 21.17 48.21 -8.42
CA ARG A 333 22.32 48.76 -9.20
C ARG A 333 22.33 50.26 -9.38
N THR A 334 21.36 50.98 -8.82
CA THR A 334 21.21 52.45 -8.89
C THR A 334 21.35 53.14 -7.52
N GLY A 335 22.11 52.52 -6.61
CA GLY A 335 22.52 53.12 -5.36
C GLY A 335 23.97 53.57 -5.36
#